data_89fd9b9d3f0defb02b9d368098f9e849
#
_entry.id   89fd9b9d3f0defb02b9d368098f9e849
#
_cell.length_a   1.000
_cell.length_b   1.000
_cell.length_c   1.000
_cell.angle_alpha   90.00
_cell.angle_beta   90.00
_cell.angle_gamma   90.00
#
_symmetry.space_group_name_H-M   'P 1'
#
loop_
_entity.id
_entity.type
_entity.pdbx_description
1 polymer ?
#
loop_
_entity_poly.entity_id
_entity_poly.type
_entity_poly.pdbx_seq_one_letter_code
_entity_poly.pdbx_strand_id
1 'polypeptide(L)'
;MKVNTTRFGTLDVPEDQVITLMDGLLGFGESTRFTLIADEVGEPFKWMQCLDQPSLAFVVIDPAPVLSEYHFSVKKEQIKAIETDQVDDLQVYVVVTMAADILDVTVNLQGPIVVNKKNRLGVQLVLSDPKYNTRHALFTNQPENEVEFTEAIKQENRVASMRVAIAG
;
A
#
# COMPACT_ATOMS: atom_id res chain seq x y z
N MET A 1 -20.66 7.96 3.33
CA MET A 1 -21.03 7.82 1.89
C MET A 1 -21.32 6.36 1.60
N LYS A 2 -22.38 6.09 0.87
CA LYS A 2 -22.74 4.72 0.49
C LYS A 2 -22.27 4.43 -0.93
N VAL A 3 -21.54 3.34 -1.11
CA VAL A 3 -21.00 2.93 -2.42
C VAL A 3 -21.36 1.46 -2.67
N ASN A 4 -21.94 1.19 -3.82
CA ASN A 4 -22.21 -0.19 -4.26
C ASN A 4 -21.00 -0.72 -5.00
N THR A 5 -20.32 -1.69 -4.41
CA THR A 5 -19.13 -2.29 -4.99
C THR A 5 -19.43 -3.64 -5.62
N THR A 6 -18.67 -4.01 -6.63
CA THR A 6 -18.82 -5.30 -7.30
C THR A 6 -18.42 -6.46 -6.38
N ARG A 7 -17.37 -6.27 -5.59
CA ARG A 7 -16.79 -7.35 -4.77
C ARG A 7 -17.39 -7.43 -3.37
N PHE A 8 -17.68 -6.29 -2.75
CA PHE A 8 -18.03 -6.22 -1.31
C PHE A 8 -19.47 -5.77 -1.07
N GLY A 9 -20.29 -5.67 -2.13
CA GLY A 9 -21.65 -5.17 -2.01
C GLY A 9 -21.71 -3.70 -1.62
N THR A 10 -22.73 -3.32 -0.90
CA THR A 10 -22.91 -1.94 -0.46
C THR A 10 -22.05 -1.66 0.77
N LEU A 11 -21.16 -0.68 0.64
CA LEU A 11 -20.32 -0.19 1.74
C LEU A 11 -20.83 1.16 2.22
N ASP A 12 -20.84 1.35 3.53
CA ASP A 12 -21.03 2.66 4.15
C ASP A 12 -19.67 3.14 4.64
N VAL A 13 -19.08 4.10 3.91
CA VAL A 13 -17.71 4.56 4.13
C VAL A 13 -17.74 5.93 4.81
N PRO A 14 -17.27 6.04 6.07
CA PRO A 14 -17.10 7.32 6.74
C PRO A 14 -16.07 8.19 5.98
N GLU A 15 -16.29 9.51 5.99
CA GLU A 15 -15.40 10.45 5.27
C GLU A 15 -13.94 10.38 5.75
N ASP A 16 -13.74 10.14 7.03
CA ASP A 16 -12.39 10.01 7.62
C ASP A 16 -11.66 8.73 7.22
N GLN A 17 -12.36 7.78 6.58
CA GLN A 17 -11.77 6.56 6.02
C GLN A 17 -11.55 6.64 4.51
N VAL A 18 -11.91 7.73 3.89
CA VAL A 18 -11.66 7.94 2.46
C VAL A 18 -10.22 8.41 2.25
N ILE A 19 -9.47 7.66 1.46
CA ILE A 19 -8.14 8.06 0.99
C ILE A 19 -8.31 8.75 -0.36
N THR A 20 -7.77 9.94 -0.48
CA THR A 20 -7.76 10.68 -1.75
C THR A 20 -6.35 10.67 -2.33
N LEU A 21 -6.15 9.99 -3.45
CA LEU A 21 -4.91 10.00 -4.20
C LEU A 21 -4.93 11.17 -5.17
N MET A 22 -4.03 12.11 -4.99
CA MET A 22 -4.06 13.41 -5.68
C MET A 22 -4.02 13.29 -7.21
N ASP A 23 -3.25 12.32 -7.72
CA ASP A 23 -3.14 12.06 -9.16
C ASP A 23 -3.72 10.69 -9.56
N GLY A 24 -4.50 10.06 -8.68
CA GLY A 24 -4.96 8.69 -8.85
C GLY A 24 -3.85 7.65 -8.76
N LEU A 25 -4.17 6.41 -9.12
CA LEU A 25 -3.18 5.35 -9.28
C LEU A 25 -2.64 5.35 -10.71
N LEU A 26 -1.38 4.97 -10.87
CA LEU A 26 -0.75 4.82 -12.18
C LEU A 26 -1.56 3.86 -13.05
N GLY A 27 -1.96 4.31 -14.24
CA GLY A 27 -2.87 3.60 -15.14
C GLY A 27 -4.36 3.82 -14.86
N PHE A 28 -4.71 4.50 -13.75
CA PHE A 28 -6.09 4.76 -13.32
C PHE A 28 -6.23 6.18 -12.78
N GLY A 29 -5.74 7.16 -13.54
CA GLY A 29 -5.64 8.56 -13.08
C GLY A 29 -6.97 9.24 -12.72
N GLU A 30 -8.09 8.74 -13.23
CA GLU A 30 -9.42 9.26 -12.87
C GLU A 30 -9.97 8.66 -11.57
N SER A 31 -9.36 7.58 -11.08
CA SER A 31 -9.74 6.91 -9.83
C SER A 31 -8.92 7.50 -8.69
N THR A 32 -9.53 8.40 -7.94
CA THR A 32 -8.82 9.20 -6.92
C THR A 32 -9.24 8.86 -5.49
N ARG A 33 -10.46 8.34 -5.28
CA ARG A 33 -10.98 8.06 -3.94
C ARG A 33 -11.02 6.55 -3.67
N PHE A 34 -10.50 6.18 -2.52
CA PHE A 34 -10.38 4.77 -2.10
C PHE A 34 -10.72 4.61 -0.63
N THR A 35 -11.05 3.39 -0.23
CA THR A 35 -11.12 2.98 1.17
C THR A 35 -10.44 1.64 1.36
N LEU A 36 -9.97 1.38 2.58
CA LEU A 36 -9.33 0.11 2.91
C LEU A 36 -10.32 -0.83 3.56
N ILE A 37 -10.30 -2.08 3.14
CA ILE A 37 -11.14 -3.16 3.65
C ILE A 37 -10.22 -4.30 4.06
N ALA A 38 -10.48 -4.89 5.23
CA ALA A 38 -9.72 -6.04 5.69
C ALA A 38 -9.90 -7.23 4.74
N ASP A 39 -8.80 -7.90 4.42
CA ASP A 39 -8.82 -9.14 3.64
C ASP A 39 -9.19 -10.32 4.54
N GLU A 40 -9.87 -11.33 3.97
CA GLU A 40 -10.22 -12.56 4.69
C GLU A 40 -9.00 -13.37 5.15
N VAL A 41 -7.90 -13.26 4.39
CA VAL A 41 -6.62 -13.85 4.78
C VAL A 41 -6.06 -13.18 6.04
N GLY A 42 -6.43 -11.92 6.28
CA GLY A 42 -5.97 -11.13 7.43
C GLY A 42 -4.71 -10.33 7.14
N GLU A 43 -4.19 -9.68 8.19
CA GLU A 43 -2.99 -8.86 8.09
C GLU A 43 -1.80 -9.65 7.55
N PRO A 44 -0.94 -9.06 6.71
CA PRO A 44 -0.91 -7.63 6.36
C PRO A 44 -1.75 -7.24 5.14
N PHE A 45 -2.56 -8.14 4.59
CA PHE A 45 -3.31 -7.91 3.36
C PHE A 45 -4.56 -7.09 3.62
N LYS A 46 -4.77 -6.07 2.76
CA LYS A 46 -5.99 -5.26 2.74
C LYS A 46 -6.43 -5.07 1.29
N TRP A 47 -7.72 -4.83 1.12
CA TRP A 47 -8.25 -4.38 -0.15
C TRP A 47 -8.30 -2.85 -0.17
N MET A 48 -7.78 -2.26 -1.22
CA MET A 48 -7.96 -0.85 -1.53
C MET A 48 -9.05 -0.74 -2.58
N GLN A 49 -10.28 -0.47 -2.12
CA GLN A 49 -11.46 -0.39 -2.97
C GLN A 49 -11.61 1.03 -3.50
N CYS A 50 -11.73 1.16 -4.82
CA CYS A 50 -12.02 2.43 -5.46
C CYS A 50 -13.49 2.83 -5.22
N LEU A 51 -13.72 4.08 -4.87
CA LEU A 51 -15.05 4.63 -4.65
C LEU A 51 -15.61 5.32 -5.91
N ASP A 52 -14.72 5.71 -6.82
CA ASP A 52 -15.10 6.33 -8.10
C ASP A 52 -15.42 5.29 -9.18
N GLN A 53 -14.82 4.11 -9.08
CA GLN A 53 -15.04 2.99 -9.99
C GLN A 53 -15.30 1.72 -9.16
N PRO A 54 -16.58 1.38 -8.91
CA PRO A 54 -16.94 0.31 -7.97
C PRO A 54 -16.42 -1.09 -8.29
N SER A 55 -16.07 -1.36 -9.54
CA SER A 55 -15.49 -2.64 -9.97
C SER A 55 -13.98 -2.73 -9.74
N LEU A 56 -13.33 -1.62 -9.36
CA LEU A 56 -11.88 -1.54 -9.22
C LEU A 56 -11.46 -1.67 -7.75
N ALA A 57 -10.67 -2.69 -7.46
CA ALA A 57 -10.09 -2.90 -6.15
C ALA A 57 -8.71 -3.56 -6.30
N PHE A 58 -7.78 -3.20 -5.42
CA PHE A 58 -6.42 -3.73 -5.39
C PHE A 58 -6.13 -4.34 -4.03
N VAL A 59 -5.38 -5.43 -4.01
CA VAL A 59 -4.78 -5.92 -2.77
C VAL A 59 -3.53 -5.09 -2.48
N VAL A 60 -3.41 -4.62 -1.26
CA VAL A 60 -2.24 -3.85 -0.81
C VAL A 60 -1.74 -4.40 0.52
N ILE A 61 -0.46 -4.15 0.80
CA ILE A 61 0.12 -4.42 2.11
C ILE A 61 0.88 -3.18 2.62
N ASP A 62 0.99 -3.06 3.93
CA ASP A 62 2.03 -2.25 4.55
C ASP A 62 3.35 -3.03 4.43
N PRO A 63 4.36 -2.52 3.73
CA PRO A 63 5.60 -3.27 3.54
C PRO A 63 6.48 -3.33 4.79
N ALA A 64 6.27 -2.46 5.77
CA ALA A 64 7.16 -2.34 6.93
C ALA A 64 7.39 -3.66 7.69
N PRO A 65 6.35 -4.44 8.04
CA PRO A 65 6.57 -5.68 8.81
C PRO A 65 7.22 -6.81 8.02
N VAL A 66 7.23 -6.78 6.69
CA VAL A 66 7.61 -7.93 5.87
C VAL A 66 8.77 -7.68 4.90
N LEU A 67 9.12 -6.43 4.64
CA LEU A 67 10.17 -6.04 3.69
C LEU A 67 11.21 -5.15 4.35
N SER A 68 12.11 -5.79 5.13
CA SER A 68 13.13 -5.10 5.93
C SER A 68 14.14 -4.29 5.11
N GLU A 69 14.38 -4.71 3.89
CA GLU A 69 15.34 -4.06 2.98
C GLU A 69 14.72 -2.95 2.13
N TYR A 70 13.43 -2.66 2.32
CA TYR A 70 12.74 -1.65 1.53
C TYR A 70 13.01 -0.25 2.08
N HIS A 71 13.84 0.51 1.38
CA HIS A 71 14.19 1.88 1.74
C HIS A 71 14.03 2.80 0.53
N PHE A 72 13.36 3.92 0.71
CA PHE A 72 13.28 4.95 -0.32
C PHE A 72 13.16 6.33 0.29
N SER A 73 13.45 7.35 -0.52
CA SER A 73 13.29 8.75 -0.15
C SER A 73 12.17 9.38 -0.96
N VAL A 74 11.41 10.26 -0.33
CA VAL A 74 10.43 11.10 -1.01
C VAL A 74 10.96 12.54 -1.07
N LYS A 75 10.75 13.18 -2.20
CA LYS A 75 11.07 14.59 -2.35
C LYS A 75 10.00 15.46 -1.71
N LYS A 76 10.38 16.60 -1.17
CA LYS A 76 9.42 17.54 -0.59
C LYS A 76 8.30 17.91 -1.54
N GLU A 77 8.61 18.10 -2.83
CA GLU A 77 7.61 18.40 -3.86
C GLU A 77 6.59 17.29 -4.03
N GLN A 78 6.98 16.02 -3.86
CA GLN A 78 6.11 14.87 -4.02
C GLN A 78 5.09 14.78 -2.88
N ILE A 79 5.49 15.14 -1.66
CA ILE A 79 4.60 15.04 -0.49
C ILE A 79 3.97 16.37 -0.08
N LYS A 80 4.34 17.48 -0.72
CA LYS A 80 3.72 18.78 -0.49
C LYS A 80 2.20 18.73 -0.74
N ALA A 81 1.79 18.03 -1.78
CA ALA A 81 0.38 17.88 -2.13
C ALA A 81 -0.42 17.13 -1.05
N ILE A 82 0.21 16.32 -0.22
CA ILE A 82 -0.45 15.60 0.88
C ILE A 82 -0.28 16.30 2.24
N GLU A 83 0.25 17.52 2.21
CA GLU A 83 0.24 18.47 3.33
C GLU A 83 0.99 17.99 4.58
N THR A 84 2.14 17.35 4.40
CA THR A 84 3.04 17.01 5.51
C THR A 84 4.50 17.11 5.09
N ASP A 85 5.36 17.35 6.07
CA ASP A 85 6.81 17.25 5.97
C ASP A 85 7.40 16.28 7.01
N GLN A 86 6.53 15.54 7.71
CA GLN A 86 6.92 14.64 8.79
C GLN A 86 6.81 13.17 8.33
N VAL A 87 7.90 12.43 8.42
CA VAL A 87 7.92 10.98 8.12
C VAL A 87 6.92 10.20 8.96
N ASP A 88 6.76 10.58 10.23
CA ASP A 88 5.87 9.90 11.16
C ASP A 88 4.38 10.02 10.78
N ASP A 89 4.03 10.98 9.94
CA ASP A 89 2.67 11.15 9.43
C ASP A 89 2.38 10.23 8.23
N LEU A 90 3.39 9.59 7.67
CA LEU A 90 3.28 8.80 6.45
C LEU A 90 2.96 7.34 6.73
N GLN A 91 2.01 6.81 5.99
CA GLN A 91 1.72 5.40 5.87
C GLN A 91 2.01 4.96 4.44
N VAL A 92 2.70 3.84 4.27
CA VAL A 92 3.03 3.32 2.94
C VAL A 92 2.25 2.05 2.67
N TYR A 93 1.76 1.92 1.44
CA TYR A 93 1.16 0.70 0.91
C TYR A 93 1.84 0.35 -0.41
N VAL A 94 1.99 -0.94 -0.67
CA VAL A 94 2.42 -1.44 -1.98
C VAL A 94 1.36 -2.39 -2.52
N VAL A 95 1.13 -2.32 -3.83
CA VAL A 95 0.14 -3.16 -4.50
C VAL A 95 0.67 -4.58 -4.65
N VAL A 96 -0.18 -5.54 -4.31
CA VAL A 96 0.11 -6.98 -4.39
C VAL A 96 -0.61 -7.57 -5.59
N THR A 97 0.08 -8.36 -6.39
CA THR A 97 -0.52 -9.22 -7.39
C THR A 97 -0.66 -10.62 -6.79
N MET A 98 -1.91 -11.00 -6.49
CA MET A 98 -2.22 -12.32 -5.94
C MET A 98 -2.13 -13.38 -7.03
N ALA A 99 -1.78 -14.60 -6.64
CA ALA A 99 -1.66 -15.74 -7.51
C ALA A 99 -2.13 -17.02 -6.79
N ALA A 100 -2.50 -18.05 -7.56
CA ALA A 100 -2.89 -19.35 -7.00
C ALA A 100 -1.74 -20.04 -6.26
N ASP A 101 -0.51 -19.90 -6.79
CA ASP A 101 0.70 -20.35 -6.11
C ASP A 101 1.29 -19.19 -5.32
N ILE A 102 1.56 -19.41 -4.03
CA ILE A 102 2.13 -18.40 -3.14
C ILE A 102 3.49 -17.87 -3.65
N LEU A 103 4.25 -18.69 -4.35
CA LEU A 103 5.55 -18.29 -4.90
C LEU A 103 5.42 -17.31 -6.08
N ASP A 104 4.24 -17.24 -6.68
CA ASP A 104 3.94 -16.32 -7.77
C ASP A 104 3.32 -14.99 -7.30
N VAL A 105 3.08 -14.84 -6.00
CA VAL A 105 2.60 -13.59 -5.41
C VAL A 105 3.72 -12.55 -5.47
N THR A 106 3.42 -11.40 -6.03
CA THR A 106 4.39 -10.31 -6.21
C THR A 106 3.88 -8.99 -5.68
N VAL A 107 4.79 -8.08 -5.38
CA VAL A 107 4.49 -6.73 -4.93
C VAL A 107 5.17 -5.71 -5.83
N ASN A 108 4.50 -4.58 -6.01
CA ASN A 108 5.05 -3.45 -6.76
C ASN A 108 5.86 -2.56 -5.82
N LEU A 109 7.17 -2.77 -5.76
CA LEU A 109 8.08 -1.95 -4.96
C LEU A 109 8.52 -0.67 -5.66
N GLN A 110 8.31 -0.55 -6.97
CA GLN A 110 8.64 0.65 -7.74
C GLN A 110 7.60 1.76 -7.55
N GLY A 111 6.36 1.41 -7.22
CA GLY A 111 5.24 2.35 -7.13
C GLY A 111 4.58 2.41 -5.76
N PRO A 112 5.30 2.73 -4.66
CA PRO A 112 4.68 2.81 -3.35
C PRO A 112 3.63 3.93 -3.29
N ILE A 113 2.54 3.65 -2.58
CA ILE A 113 1.49 4.62 -2.29
C ILE A 113 1.78 5.17 -0.90
N VAL A 114 1.97 6.48 -0.82
CA VAL A 114 2.26 7.17 0.44
C VAL A 114 1.06 8.00 0.84
N VAL A 115 0.55 7.78 2.05
CA VAL A 115 -0.66 8.42 2.56
C VAL A 115 -0.33 9.17 3.84
N ASN A 116 -0.79 10.42 3.93
CA ASN A 116 -0.77 11.16 5.19
C ASN A 116 -1.88 10.63 6.10
N LYS A 117 -1.49 10.08 7.24
CA LYS A 117 -2.42 9.48 8.22
C LYS A 117 -3.42 10.48 8.81
N LYS A 118 -3.07 11.76 8.84
CA LYS A 118 -3.88 12.80 9.48
C LYS A 118 -5.05 13.28 8.61
N ASN A 119 -4.76 13.50 7.32
CA ASN A 119 -5.78 14.05 6.41
C ASN A 119 -6.21 13.08 5.31
N ARG A 120 -5.62 11.89 5.25
CA ARG A 120 -5.92 10.82 4.29
C ARG A 120 -5.62 11.19 2.83
N LEU A 121 -4.84 12.23 2.58
CA LEU A 121 -4.33 12.53 1.25
C LEU A 121 -3.14 11.63 0.92
N GLY A 122 -3.08 11.16 -0.29
CA GLY A 122 -2.02 10.26 -0.72
C GLY A 122 -1.52 10.53 -2.13
N VAL A 123 -0.40 9.93 -2.45
CA VAL A 123 0.24 9.99 -3.77
C VAL A 123 0.93 8.66 -4.04
N GLN A 124 0.87 8.19 -5.28
CA GLN A 124 1.69 7.07 -5.72
C GLN A 124 3.00 7.60 -6.29
N LEU A 125 4.11 7.10 -5.78
CA LEU A 125 5.45 7.45 -6.25
C LEU A 125 5.90 6.50 -7.35
N VAL A 126 6.87 6.95 -8.16
CA VAL A 126 7.64 6.10 -9.06
C VAL A 126 9.09 6.19 -8.65
N LEU A 127 9.61 5.10 -8.07
CA LEU A 127 11.00 5.06 -7.63
C LEU A 127 11.93 4.81 -8.82
N SER A 128 13.03 5.54 -8.86
CA SER A 128 14.06 5.41 -9.90
C SER A 128 15.15 4.40 -9.56
N ASP A 129 15.19 3.91 -8.32
CA ASP A 129 16.21 2.94 -7.89
C ASP A 129 16.01 1.60 -8.64
N PRO A 130 17.01 1.13 -9.43
CA PRO A 130 16.85 -0.07 -10.24
C PRO A 130 16.69 -1.37 -9.46
N LYS A 131 16.99 -1.38 -8.16
CA LYS A 131 16.75 -2.55 -7.31
C LYS A 131 15.26 -2.80 -7.01
N TYR A 132 14.39 -1.81 -7.23
CA TYR A 132 12.95 -1.94 -7.02
C TYR A 132 12.22 -2.06 -8.35
N ASN A 133 11.41 -3.10 -8.47
CA ASN A 133 10.64 -3.39 -9.68
C ASN A 133 9.15 -3.57 -9.34
N THR A 134 8.33 -3.76 -10.36
CA THR A 134 6.88 -3.88 -10.23
C THR A 134 6.41 -5.28 -9.87
N ARG A 135 7.29 -6.28 -9.89
CA ARG A 135 6.97 -7.70 -9.66
C ARG A 135 7.99 -8.37 -8.74
N HIS A 136 8.22 -7.77 -7.59
CA HIS A 136 9.10 -8.36 -6.59
C HIS A 136 8.40 -9.54 -5.92
N ALA A 137 9.04 -10.71 -5.90
CA ALA A 137 8.48 -11.90 -5.23
C ALA A 137 8.35 -11.64 -3.74
N LEU A 138 7.14 -11.81 -3.20
CA LEU A 138 6.88 -11.62 -1.78
C LEU A 138 7.32 -12.82 -0.97
N PHE A 139 7.20 -14.03 -1.53
CA PHE A 139 7.64 -15.26 -0.93
C PHE A 139 8.71 -15.91 -1.80
N THR A 140 9.62 -16.67 -1.17
CA THR A 140 10.66 -17.41 -1.89
C THR A 140 10.52 -18.91 -1.64
N ASN A 141 11.23 -19.74 -2.43
CA ASN A 141 11.25 -21.21 -2.29
C ASN A 141 11.85 -21.70 -0.98
N GLN A 142 12.21 -20.83 -0.05
CA GLN A 142 12.80 -21.21 1.22
C GLN A 142 11.70 -21.27 2.28
N PRO A 143 11.44 -22.47 2.89
CA PRO A 143 10.43 -22.61 3.94
C PRO A 143 10.64 -21.65 5.12
N GLU A 144 11.87 -21.28 5.36
CA GLU A 144 12.27 -20.32 6.40
C GLU A 144 11.65 -18.94 6.19
N ASN A 145 11.45 -18.52 4.93
CA ASN A 145 10.85 -17.23 4.62
C ASN A 145 9.34 -17.19 4.89
N GLU A 146 8.65 -18.30 4.74
CA GLU A 146 7.24 -18.40 5.13
C GLU A 146 7.08 -18.26 6.65
N VAL A 147 7.98 -18.86 7.40
CA VAL A 147 8.01 -18.73 8.87
C VAL A 147 8.35 -17.29 9.27
N GLU A 148 9.33 -16.67 8.63
CA GLU A 148 9.69 -15.26 8.87
C GLU A 148 8.52 -14.32 8.56
N PHE A 149 7.81 -14.56 7.46
CA PHE A 149 6.63 -13.79 7.10
C PHE A 149 5.53 -13.91 8.17
N THR A 150 5.24 -15.13 8.63
CA THR A 150 4.25 -15.38 9.68
C THR A 150 4.66 -14.73 10.99
N GLU A 151 5.94 -14.80 11.35
CA GLU A 151 6.46 -14.14 12.55
C GLU A 151 6.45 -12.63 12.43
N ALA A 152 6.76 -12.07 11.26
CA ALA A 152 6.67 -10.64 10.99
C ALA A 152 5.24 -10.13 11.16
N ILE A 153 4.24 -10.87 10.70
CA ILE A 153 2.83 -10.56 10.94
C ILE A 153 2.51 -10.54 12.43
N LYS A 154 3.01 -11.51 13.19
CA LYS A 154 2.80 -11.60 14.65
C LYS A 154 3.53 -10.51 15.43
N GLN A 155 4.63 -10.00 14.88
CA GLN A 155 5.47 -8.98 15.51
C GLN A 155 5.26 -7.58 14.95
N GLU A 156 4.18 -7.37 14.25
CA GLU A 156 3.79 -6.15 13.54
C GLU A 156 4.05 -4.86 14.33
N ASN A 157 4.01 -4.91 15.65
CA ASN A 157 4.19 -3.77 16.54
C ASN A 157 5.62 -3.56 17.05
N ARG A 158 6.60 -4.37 16.62
CA ARG A 158 7.91 -4.36 17.27
C ARG A 158 8.99 -3.56 16.58
N VAL A 159 9.09 -3.59 15.26
CA VAL A 159 10.13 -2.84 14.53
C VAL A 159 9.67 -2.58 13.10
N ALA A 160 9.46 -1.34 12.77
CA ALA A 160 9.42 -0.93 11.38
C ALA A 160 10.85 -1.02 10.82
N SER A 161 11.12 -2.05 10.06
CA SER A 161 12.40 -2.22 9.39
C SER A 161 12.47 -1.49 8.04
N MET A 162 11.33 -1.17 7.45
CA MET A 162 11.23 -0.30 6.29
C MET A 162 11.57 1.14 6.69
N ARG A 163 12.27 1.86 5.83
CA ARG A 163 12.58 3.27 6.05
C ARG A 163 12.09 4.13 4.90
N VAL A 164 11.38 5.18 5.26
CA VAL A 164 11.04 6.28 4.37
C VAL A 164 11.77 7.52 4.88
N ALA A 165 12.46 8.21 3.99
CA ALA A 165 13.14 9.47 4.29
C ALA A 165 12.59 10.57 3.41
N ILE A 166 12.53 11.78 3.95
CA ILE A 166 12.20 12.98 3.19
C ILE A 166 13.50 13.64 2.78
N ALA A 167 13.74 13.71 1.48
CA ALA A 167 14.90 14.34 0.89
C ALA A 167 14.56 15.78 0.50
N GLY A 168 15.43 16.65 0.89
CA GLY A 168 15.16 17.96 0.52
C GLY A 168 15.93 19.04 0.54
#